data_87ff85cd9e13e391d35ddba3bdc3fdbf
#
_entry.id   87ff85cd9e13e391d35ddba3bdc3fdbf
#
_cell.length_a   1.000
_cell.length_b   1.000
_cell.length_c   1.000
_cell.angle_alpha   90.00
_cell.angle_beta   90.00
_cell.angle_gamma   90.00
#
_symmetry.space_group_name_H-M   'P 1'
#
loop_
_entity.id
_entity.type
_entity.pdbx_description
1 polymer ?
#
loop_
_entity_poly.entity_id
_entity_poly.type
_entity_poly.pdbx_seq_one_letter_code
_entity_poly.pdbx_strand_id
1 'polypeptide(L)'
;MIFLDANIIYEAVHKTIKGSKKDKYATQLYQVNKLLYTAMLQEALSSGTYKPETGNKFVLSERGKTRFVTNNSMTDKVVNHIVCDEILTPALKRFLIHDNGASQKGKGVGFHRKRFEKHLRDYFKRYGTNEGYILLGDFSGYYANIRHDKCSEVLAHFLKRSDLPVEDLRTAWKILTGIFQTFRLDVSRFS
;
A
#
# COMPACT_ATOMS: atom_id res chain seq x y z
N MET A 1 0.59 -13.83 16.75
CA MET A 1 -0.28 -13.40 15.63
C MET A 1 -0.22 -11.89 15.51
N ILE A 2 0.21 -11.40 14.36
CA ILE A 2 0.43 -9.97 14.06
C ILE A 2 -0.86 -9.14 14.28
N PHE A 3 -1.98 -9.65 13.78
CA PHE A 3 -3.28 -8.97 13.88
C PHE A 3 -3.90 -8.93 15.28
N LEU A 4 -3.31 -9.62 16.26
CA LEU A 4 -3.75 -9.61 17.65
C LEU A 4 -2.82 -8.83 18.57
N ASP A 5 -1.67 -8.39 18.06
CA ASP A 5 -0.70 -7.60 18.84
C ASP A 5 -1.15 -6.15 18.95
N ALA A 6 -1.54 -5.75 20.18
CA ALA A 6 -2.00 -4.39 20.47
C ALA A 6 -0.92 -3.34 20.15
N ASN A 7 0.37 -3.66 20.30
CA ASN A 7 1.45 -2.72 20.00
C ASN A 7 1.55 -2.46 18.49
N ILE A 8 1.45 -3.51 17.67
CA ILE A 8 1.43 -3.37 16.20
C ILE A 8 0.25 -2.52 15.75
N ILE A 9 -0.94 -2.79 16.30
CA ILE A 9 -2.15 -2.03 15.98
C ILE A 9 -2.00 -0.57 16.44
N TYR A 10 -1.49 -0.33 17.64
CA TYR A 10 -1.26 1.02 18.17
C TYR A 10 -0.27 1.83 17.32
N GLU A 11 0.84 1.21 16.92
CA GLU A 11 1.81 1.85 16.02
C GLU A 11 1.21 2.16 14.63
N ALA A 12 0.38 1.26 14.10
CA ALA A 12 -0.35 1.52 12.85
C ALA A 12 -1.35 2.67 13.00
N VAL A 13 -2.07 2.77 14.13
CA VAL A 13 -2.93 3.92 14.47
C VAL A 13 -2.11 5.21 14.50
N HIS A 14 -0.98 5.20 15.23
CA HIS A 14 -0.09 6.36 15.33
C HIS A 14 0.43 6.81 13.96
N LYS A 15 0.88 5.88 13.13
CA LYS A 15 1.35 6.11 11.77
C LYS A 15 0.27 6.70 10.87
N THR A 16 -0.96 6.18 10.98
CA THR A 16 -2.13 6.68 10.22
C THR A 16 -2.46 8.12 10.59
N ILE A 17 -2.45 8.46 11.88
CA ILE A 17 -2.68 9.83 12.37
C ILE A 17 -1.59 10.77 11.84
N LYS A 18 -0.32 10.37 11.94
CA LYS A 18 0.82 11.16 11.47
C LYS A 18 0.76 11.43 9.96
N GLY A 19 0.29 10.47 9.17
CA GLY A 19 0.14 10.58 7.71
C GLY A 19 -1.13 11.31 7.25
N SER A 20 -2.05 11.62 8.17
CA SER A 20 -3.33 12.27 7.87
C SER A 20 -3.30 13.77 8.12
N LYS A 21 -4.20 14.53 7.47
CA LYS A 21 -4.36 15.97 7.75
C LYS A 21 -4.88 16.17 9.17
N LYS A 22 -4.17 16.98 9.97
CA LYS A 22 -4.43 17.17 11.40
C LYS A 22 -5.75 17.91 11.71
N ASP A 23 -6.20 18.74 10.80
CA ASP A 23 -7.43 19.54 10.90
C ASP A 23 -8.71 18.75 10.62
N LYS A 24 -8.60 17.52 10.13
CA LYS A 24 -9.77 16.68 9.89
C LYS A 24 -10.32 16.10 11.19
N TYR A 25 -11.65 16.24 11.39
CA TYR A 25 -12.37 15.72 12.56
C TYR A 25 -12.03 14.25 12.84
N ALA A 26 -12.08 13.38 11.83
CA ALA A 26 -11.74 11.96 12.00
C ALA A 26 -10.30 11.75 12.51
N THR A 27 -9.33 12.57 12.07
CA THR A 27 -7.94 12.48 12.55
C THR A 27 -7.83 12.92 14.00
N GLN A 28 -8.50 14.00 14.38
CA GLN A 28 -8.54 14.50 15.78
C GLN A 28 -9.18 13.48 16.70
N LEU A 29 -10.30 12.88 16.27
CA LEU A 29 -11.01 11.86 17.04
C LEU A 29 -10.10 10.64 17.31
N TYR A 30 -9.38 10.16 16.29
CA TYR A 30 -8.41 9.08 16.45
C TYR A 30 -7.23 9.49 17.33
N GLN A 31 -6.79 10.74 17.27
CA GLN A 31 -5.69 11.24 18.08
C GLN A 31 -6.04 11.26 19.57
N VAL A 32 -7.23 11.69 19.91
CA VAL A 32 -7.70 11.75 21.32
C VAL A 32 -7.99 10.35 21.88
N ASN A 33 -8.54 9.45 21.07
CA ASN A 33 -9.00 8.14 21.50
C ASN A 33 -8.13 6.97 20.97
N LYS A 34 -6.81 7.15 20.86
CA LYS A 34 -5.90 6.15 20.27
C LYS A 34 -6.05 4.76 20.89
N LEU A 35 -6.04 4.68 22.22
CA LEU A 35 -6.14 3.40 22.93
C LEU A 35 -7.49 2.72 22.69
N LEU A 36 -8.57 3.51 22.71
CA LEU A 36 -9.91 2.99 22.44
C LEU A 36 -10.02 2.38 21.03
N TYR A 37 -9.57 3.12 20.01
CA TYR A 37 -9.58 2.60 18.63
C TYR A 37 -8.64 1.42 18.43
N THR A 38 -7.51 1.38 19.15
CA THR A 38 -6.63 0.20 19.15
C THR A 38 -7.35 -1.03 19.69
N ALA A 39 -8.02 -0.90 20.86
CA ALA A 39 -8.76 -1.99 21.47
C ALA A 39 -9.95 -2.46 20.62
N MET A 40 -10.75 -1.54 20.10
CA MET A 40 -11.86 -1.85 19.21
C MET A 40 -11.42 -2.58 17.95
N LEU A 41 -10.32 -2.14 17.34
CA LEU A 41 -9.78 -2.78 16.14
C LEU A 41 -9.18 -4.14 16.46
N GLN A 42 -8.49 -4.29 17.60
CA GLN A 42 -7.98 -5.58 18.05
C GLN A 42 -9.11 -6.59 18.22
N GLU A 43 -10.21 -6.19 18.87
CA GLU A 43 -11.39 -7.02 19.04
C GLU A 43 -12.01 -7.42 17.68
N ALA A 44 -12.19 -6.46 16.77
CA ALA A 44 -12.75 -6.72 15.44
C ALA A 44 -11.88 -7.65 14.60
N LEU A 45 -10.55 -7.53 14.69
CA LEU A 45 -9.61 -8.42 13.99
C LEU A 45 -9.56 -9.81 14.62
N SER A 46 -9.59 -9.91 15.95
CA SER A 46 -9.56 -11.19 16.68
C SER A 46 -10.83 -12.01 16.49
N SER A 47 -12.00 -11.36 16.54
CA SER A 47 -13.29 -11.98 16.28
C SER A 47 -13.57 -12.24 14.81
N GLY A 48 -12.75 -11.73 13.90
CA GLY A 48 -12.93 -11.84 12.45
C GLY A 48 -14.14 -11.06 11.91
N THR A 49 -14.66 -10.12 12.69
CA THR A 49 -15.81 -9.26 12.31
C THR A 49 -15.42 -8.05 11.47
N TYR A 50 -14.12 -7.71 11.43
CA TYR A 50 -13.64 -6.62 10.58
C TYR A 50 -13.99 -6.85 9.10
N LYS A 51 -14.59 -5.82 8.49
CA LYS A 51 -14.87 -5.77 7.05
C LYS A 51 -14.42 -4.41 6.52
N PRO A 52 -13.68 -4.38 5.40
CA PRO A 52 -13.34 -3.10 4.75
C PRO A 52 -14.60 -2.34 4.36
N GLU A 53 -14.59 -1.04 4.57
CA GLU A 53 -15.69 -0.15 4.21
C GLU A 53 -15.59 0.29 2.76
N THR A 54 -16.73 0.59 2.14
CA THR A 54 -16.74 1.27 0.85
C THR A 54 -16.33 2.72 1.07
N GLY A 55 -15.14 3.08 0.59
CA GLY A 55 -14.62 4.43 0.78
C GLY A 55 -15.47 5.53 0.11
N ASN A 56 -15.38 6.75 0.64
CA ASN A 56 -16.05 7.91 0.07
C ASN A 56 -15.41 8.32 -1.27
N LYS A 57 -16.21 8.35 -2.32
CA LYS A 57 -15.77 8.73 -3.68
C LYS A 57 -16.00 10.23 -3.89
N PHE A 58 -15.02 10.92 -4.41
CA PHE A 58 -15.12 12.33 -4.78
C PHE A 58 -14.26 12.64 -6.01
N VAL A 59 -14.57 13.75 -6.64
CA VAL A 59 -13.84 14.26 -7.80
C VAL A 59 -12.81 15.28 -7.34
N LEU A 60 -11.56 15.07 -7.69
CA LEU A 60 -10.48 16.02 -7.46
C LEU A 60 -10.06 16.64 -8.78
N SER A 61 -10.16 17.96 -8.90
CA SER A 61 -9.61 18.71 -10.03
C SER A 61 -8.32 19.41 -9.62
N GLU A 62 -7.22 19.02 -10.22
CA GLU A 62 -5.90 19.57 -9.90
C GLU A 62 -5.09 19.80 -11.19
N ARG A 63 -4.59 21.02 -11.36
CA ARG A 63 -3.75 21.41 -12.51
C ARG A 63 -4.38 21.05 -13.87
N GLY A 64 -5.68 21.29 -14.01
CA GLY A 64 -6.44 20.99 -15.24
C GLY A 64 -6.74 19.50 -15.49
N LYS A 65 -6.42 18.61 -14.53
CA LYS A 65 -6.76 17.20 -14.61
C LYS A 65 -7.83 16.83 -13.58
N THR A 66 -8.87 16.18 -14.03
CA THR A 66 -9.94 15.64 -13.18
C THR A 66 -9.63 14.19 -12.82
N ARG A 67 -9.69 13.87 -11.53
CA ARG A 67 -9.42 12.54 -11.00
C ARG A 67 -10.55 12.07 -10.10
N PHE A 68 -11.00 10.85 -10.27
CA PHE A 68 -11.90 10.19 -9.33
C PHE A 68 -11.05 9.57 -8.22
N VAL A 69 -11.30 9.99 -6.99
CA VAL A 69 -10.54 9.54 -5.82
C VAL A 69 -11.48 8.85 -4.84
N THR A 70 -11.02 7.74 -4.29
CA THR A 70 -11.69 7.06 -3.18
C THR A 70 -10.87 7.29 -1.91
N ASN A 71 -11.51 7.82 -0.87
CA ASN A 71 -10.88 8.03 0.45
C ASN A 71 -11.39 6.96 1.42
N ASN A 72 -10.48 6.13 1.89
CA ASN A 72 -10.77 5.08 2.86
C ASN A 72 -11.04 5.67 4.25
N SER A 73 -11.81 4.93 5.06
CA SER A 73 -11.98 5.24 6.48
C SER A 73 -10.65 5.26 7.23
N MET A 74 -10.62 5.86 8.41
CA MET A 74 -9.40 5.83 9.24
C MET A 74 -9.08 4.41 9.68
N THR A 75 -10.07 3.61 10.01
CA THR A 75 -9.93 2.20 10.39
C THR A 75 -9.30 1.40 9.25
N ASP A 76 -9.80 1.54 8.02
CA ASP A 76 -9.22 0.85 6.86
C ASP A 76 -7.78 1.27 6.58
N LYS A 77 -7.45 2.55 6.78
CA LYS A 77 -6.07 3.02 6.65
C LYS A 77 -5.13 2.36 7.68
N VAL A 78 -5.60 2.17 8.92
CA VAL A 78 -4.84 1.46 9.96
C VAL A 78 -4.61 0.01 9.54
N VAL A 79 -5.66 -0.69 9.13
CA VAL A 79 -5.55 -2.09 8.69
C VAL A 79 -4.64 -2.22 7.46
N ASN A 80 -4.76 -1.29 6.51
CA ASN A 80 -3.87 -1.25 5.34
C ASN A 80 -2.40 -1.08 5.75
N HIS A 81 -2.09 -0.26 6.77
CA HIS A 81 -0.73 -0.15 7.30
C HIS A 81 -0.25 -1.48 7.89
N ILE A 82 -1.07 -2.16 8.69
CA ILE A 82 -0.71 -3.46 9.26
C ILE A 82 -0.43 -4.48 8.13
N VAL A 83 -1.35 -4.61 7.17
CA VAL A 83 -1.19 -5.54 6.05
C VAL A 83 0.04 -5.21 5.21
N CYS A 84 0.27 -3.95 4.90
CA CYS A 84 1.41 -3.55 4.06
C CYS A 84 2.74 -3.69 4.78
N ASP A 85 2.84 -3.26 6.05
CA ASP A 85 4.11 -3.18 6.75
C ASP A 85 4.53 -4.55 7.32
N GLU A 86 3.59 -5.32 7.86
CA GLU A 86 3.87 -6.55 8.60
C GLU A 86 3.73 -7.82 7.73
N ILE A 87 2.97 -7.75 6.64
CA ILE A 87 2.70 -8.91 5.78
C ILE A 87 3.32 -8.72 4.39
N LEU A 88 2.84 -7.74 3.63
CA LEU A 88 3.21 -7.61 2.22
C LEU A 88 4.67 -7.20 2.05
N THR A 89 5.17 -6.25 2.83
CA THR A 89 6.56 -5.80 2.73
C THR A 89 7.55 -6.91 3.05
N PRO A 90 7.45 -7.65 4.17
CA PRO A 90 8.34 -8.79 4.44
C PRO A 90 8.24 -9.88 3.38
N ALA A 91 7.01 -10.25 2.97
CA ALA A 91 6.80 -11.32 1.99
C ALA A 91 7.35 -11.00 0.60
N LEU A 92 7.22 -9.74 0.16
CA LEU A 92 7.55 -9.33 -1.22
C LEU A 92 8.97 -8.79 -1.38
N LYS A 93 9.59 -8.28 -0.30
CA LYS A 93 10.88 -7.58 -0.35
C LYS A 93 11.97 -8.35 -1.11
N ARG A 94 12.05 -9.66 -0.90
CA ARG A 94 13.07 -10.52 -1.53
C ARG A 94 12.89 -10.71 -3.04
N PHE A 95 11.68 -10.45 -3.56
CA PHE A 95 11.35 -10.61 -4.98
C PHE A 95 11.46 -9.31 -5.76
N LEU A 96 11.62 -8.18 -5.07
CA LEU A 96 11.75 -6.88 -5.71
C LEU A 96 13.18 -6.66 -6.18
N ILE A 97 13.34 -6.21 -7.43
CA ILE A 97 14.65 -5.84 -7.94
C ILE A 97 15.26 -4.71 -7.11
N HIS A 98 16.57 -4.69 -6.96
CA HIS A 98 17.25 -3.71 -6.12
C HIS A 98 16.90 -2.26 -6.49
N ASP A 99 16.77 -1.96 -7.79
CA ASP A 99 16.49 -0.60 -8.28
C ASP A 99 15.01 -0.21 -8.24
N ASN A 100 14.11 -1.12 -7.85
CA ASN A 100 12.74 -0.74 -7.51
C ASN A 100 12.74 0.05 -6.21
N GLY A 101 12.39 1.32 -6.28
CA GLY A 101 12.31 2.20 -5.12
C GLY A 101 10.90 2.70 -4.82
N ALA A 102 9.91 2.29 -5.59
CA ALA A 102 8.54 2.70 -5.36
C ALA A 102 8.02 2.17 -4.01
N SER A 103 7.54 3.07 -3.16
CA SER A 103 6.95 2.77 -1.84
C SER A 103 7.85 1.95 -0.91
N GLN A 104 9.17 1.97 -1.10
CA GLN A 104 10.12 1.29 -0.23
C GLN A 104 10.80 2.27 0.73
N LYS A 105 10.83 1.91 2.02
CA LYS A 105 11.54 2.68 3.05
C LYS A 105 13.03 2.81 2.70
N GLY A 106 13.55 4.04 2.76
CA GLY A 106 14.95 4.33 2.44
C GLY A 106 15.28 4.47 0.95
N LYS A 107 14.33 4.22 0.05
CA LYS A 107 14.50 4.30 -1.40
C LYS A 107 13.65 5.42 -2.01
N GLY A 108 13.93 6.66 -1.67
CA GLY A 108 13.29 7.84 -2.26
C GLY A 108 14.04 8.38 -3.48
N VAL A 109 13.71 9.60 -3.88
CA VAL A 109 14.32 10.28 -5.06
C VAL A 109 15.85 10.29 -5.01
N GLY A 110 16.43 10.52 -3.83
CA GLY A 110 17.90 10.52 -3.66
C GLY A 110 18.54 9.15 -3.94
N PHE A 111 17.85 8.04 -3.59
CA PHE A 111 18.29 6.70 -3.94
C PHE A 111 18.29 6.52 -5.48
N HIS A 112 17.20 6.85 -6.15
CA HIS A 112 17.10 6.70 -7.61
C HIS A 112 18.13 7.52 -8.36
N ARG A 113 18.37 8.76 -7.93
CA ARG A 113 19.42 9.60 -8.51
C ARG A 113 20.78 8.94 -8.44
N LYS A 114 21.18 8.45 -7.25
CA LYS A 114 22.47 7.74 -7.08
C LYS A 114 22.56 6.46 -7.92
N ARG A 115 21.45 5.73 -8.06
CA ARG A 115 21.40 4.52 -8.91
C ARG A 115 21.55 4.88 -10.39
N PHE A 116 20.86 5.90 -10.85
CA PHE A 116 20.98 6.40 -12.22
C PHE A 116 22.41 6.87 -12.53
N GLU A 117 23.01 7.68 -11.67
CA GLU A 117 24.40 8.11 -11.80
C GLU A 117 25.39 6.91 -11.84
N LYS A 118 25.10 5.88 -11.03
CA LYS A 118 25.90 4.64 -11.08
C LYS A 118 25.75 3.95 -12.43
N HIS A 119 24.55 3.77 -12.95
CA HIS A 119 24.32 3.12 -14.25
C HIS A 119 24.99 3.88 -15.40
N LEU A 120 24.96 5.21 -15.39
CA LEU A 120 25.70 6.01 -16.40
C LEU A 120 27.21 5.80 -16.32
N ARG A 121 27.78 5.75 -15.11
CA ARG A 121 29.21 5.47 -14.93
C ARG A 121 29.58 4.05 -15.36
N ASP A 122 28.75 3.06 -15.04
CA ASP A 122 28.97 1.67 -15.44
C ASP A 122 28.85 1.51 -16.97
N TYR A 123 27.93 2.24 -17.60
CA TYR A 123 27.82 2.31 -19.07
C TYR A 123 29.10 2.87 -19.70
N PHE A 124 29.58 4.03 -19.22
CA PHE A 124 30.81 4.63 -19.72
C PHE A 124 32.04 3.72 -19.57
N LYS A 125 32.18 3.07 -18.41
CA LYS A 125 33.24 2.11 -18.17
C LYS A 125 33.20 0.92 -19.13
N ARG A 126 31.99 0.48 -19.49
CA ARG A 126 31.81 -0.70 -20.36
C ARG A 126 32.04 -0.40 -21.85
N TYR A 127 31.60 0.77 -22.29
CA TYR A 127 31.55 1.11 -23.73
C TYR A 127 32.53 2.22 -24.14
N GLY A 128 33.15 2.91 -23.19
CA GLY A 128 34.12 3.98 -23.45
C GLY A 128 33.54 5.24 -24.08
N THR A 129 32.21 5.38 -24.10
CA THR A 129 31.49 6.52 -24.71
C THR A 129 30.32 6.98 -23.85
N ASN A 130 29.94 8.25 -24.01
CA ASN A 130 28.73 8.85 -23.46
C ASN A 130 27.54 8.79 -24.45
N GLU A 131 27.75 8.29 -25.63
CA GLU A 131 26.70 8.18 -26.64
C GLU A 131 25.80 6.97 -26.33
N GLY A 132 24.50 7.19 -26.26
CA GLY A 132 23.53 6.16 -25.95
C GLY A 132 22.10 6.69 -25.88
N TYR A 133 21.17 5.81 -25.59
CA TYR A 133 19.74 6.14 -25.50
C TYR A 133 19.22 5.82 -24.10
N ILE A 134 18.34 6.67 -23.60
CA ILE A 134 17.61 6.44 -22.35
C ILE A 134 16.14 6.29 -22.71
N LEU A 135 15.57 5.11 -22.42
CA LEU A 135 14.14 4.86 -22.57
C LEU A 135 13.43 5.29 -21.31
N LEU A 136 12.51 6.24 -21.42
CA LEU A 136 11.59 6.65 -20.37
C LEU A 136 10.18 6.13 -20.73
N GLY A 137 9.56 5.40 -19.83
CA GLY A 137 8.22 4.85 -20.02
C GLY A 137 7.34 5.07 -18.80
N ASP A 138 6.05 5.27 -19.04
CA ASP A 138 5.02 5.37 -18.00
C ASP A 138 3.75 4.63 -18.47
N PHE A 139 3.00 4.08 -17.51
CA PHE A 139 1.75 3.39 -17.79
C PHE A 139 0.57 4.36 -17.65
N SER A 140 -0.11 4.64 -18.76
CA SER A 140 -1.32 5.45 -18.74
C SER A 140 -2.44 4.75 -17.96
N GLY A 141 -3.07 5.48 -17.02
CA GLY A 141 -4.19 4.96 -16.24
C GLY A 141 -3.84 3.75 -15.37
N TYR A 142 -2.60 3.62 -14.90
CA TYR A 142 -2.08 2.44 -14.20
C TYR A 142 -3.05 1.91 -13.14
N TYR A 143 -3.46 2.73 -12.17
CA TYR A 143 -4.32 2.28 -11.07
C TYR A 143 -5.72 1.84 -11.52
N ALA A 144 -6.29 2.51 -12.53
CA ALA A 144 -7.61 2.16 -13.05
C ALA A 144 -7.61 0.83 -13.83
N ASN A 145 -6.44 0.44 -14.36
CA ASN A 145 -6.30 -0.75 -15.20
C ASN A 145 -5.71 -1.96 -14.47
N ILE A 146 -5.46 -1.87 -13.16
CA ILE A 146 -5.00 -3.03 -12.38
C ILE A 146 -6.11 -4.07 -12.33
N ARG A 147 -5.87 -5.22 -12.92
CA ARG A 147 -6.77 -6.38 -12.82
C ARG A 147 -6.66 -7.01 -11.44
N HIS A 148 -7.73 -6.94 -10.65
CA HIS A 148 -7.77 -7.45 -9.28
C HIS A 148 -7.59 -8.97 -9.22
N ASP A 149 -8.11 -9.72 -10.19
CA ASP A 149 -7.90 -11.17 -10.32
C ASP A 149 -6.41 -11.51 -10.46
N LYS A 150 -5.71 -10.83 -11.39
CA LYS A 150 -4.27 -11.04 -11.58
C LYS A 150 -3.44 -10.56 -10.39
N CYS A 151 -3.80 -9.44 -9.79
CA CYS A 151 -3.16 -8.97 -8.57
C CYS A 151 -3.30 -9.99 -7.44
N SER A 152 -4.48 -10.59 -7.27
CA SER A 152 -4.74 -11.64 -6.28
C SER A 152 -3.91 -12.90 -6.54
N GLU A 153 -3.82 -13.37 -7.79
CA GLU A 153 -2.99 -14.51 -8.18
C GLU A 153 -1.51 -14.30 -7.83
N VAL A 154 -0.98 -13.12 -8.18
CA VAL A 154 0.41 -12.75 -7.92
C VAL A 154 0.69 -12.66 -6.42
N LEU A 155 -0.18 -12.00 -5.67
CA LEU A 155 -0.04 -11.90 -4.21
C LEU A 155 -0.12 -13.28 -3.54
N ALA A 156 -1.07 -14.14 -3.93
CA ALA A 156 -1.18 -15.50 -3.41
C ALA A 156 0.10 -16.31 -3.66
N HIS A 157 0.69 -16.17 -4.86
CA HIS A 157 1.93 -16.85 -5.22
C HIS A 157 3.11 -16.47 -4.33
N PHE A 158 3.25 -15.18 -4.01
CA PHE A 158 4.34 -14.71 -3.15
C PHE A 158 4.08 -14.97 -1.66
N LEU A 159 2.85 -14.79 -1.20
CA LEU A 159 2.48 -15.05 0.20
C LEU A 159 2.69 -16.53 0.56
N LYS A 160 2.34 -17.47 -0.32
CA LYS A 160 2.60 -18.91 -0.12
C LYS A 160 4.08 -19.27 0.04
N ARG A 161 4.98 -18.43 -0.45
CA ARG A 161 6.44 -18.60 -0.38
C ARG A 161 7.10 -17.79 0.74
N SER A 162 6.31 -17.05 1.51
CA SER A 162 6.81 -16.29 2.65
C SER A 162 6.99 -17.19 3.87
N ASP A 163 7.87 -16.79 4.77
CA ASP A 163 8.13 -17.48 6.03
C ASP A 163 7.21 -16.99 7.16
N LEU A 164 6.10 -16.33 6.80
CA LEU A 164 5.14 -15.80 7.77
C LEU A 164 4.22 -16.90 8.33
N PRO A 165 3.75 -16.77 9.59
CA PRO A 165 2.83 -17.72 10.19
C PRO A 165 1.55 -17.90 9.38
N VAL A 166 1.10 -19.15 9.23
CA VAL A 166 -0.07 -19.48 8.40
C VAL A 166 -1.33 -18.75 8.83
N GLU A 167 -1.53 -18.55 10.13
CA GLU A 167 -2.71 -17.85 10.65
C GLU A 167 -2.70 -16.36 10.29
N ASP A 168 -1.52 -15.72 10.31
CA ASP A 168 -1.37 -14.33 9.87
C ASP A 168 -1.62 -14.20 8.37
N LEU A 169 -1.15 -15.16 7.56
CA LEU A 169 -1.42 -15.22 6.12
C LEU A 169 -2.91 -15.41 5.81
N ARG A 170 -3.62 -16.27 6.55
CA ARG A 170 -5.06 -16.47 6.39
C ARG A 170 -5.84 -15.20 6.70
N THR A 171 -5.53 -14.54 7.82
CA THR A 171 -6.16 -13.27 8.20
C THR A 171 -5.89 -12.17 7.18
N ALA A 172 -4.61 -12.01 6.77
CA ALA A 172 -4.24 -11.06 5.74
C ALA A 172 -4.96 -11.32 4.41
N TRP A 173 -5.07 -12.59 4.01
CA TRP A 173 -5.76 -12.96 2.77
C TRP A 173 -7.24 -12.63 2.81
N LYS A 174 -7.92 -12.89 3.94
CA LYS A 174 -9.33 -12.52 4.14
C LYS A 174 -9.53 -11.01 4.02
N ILE A 175 -8.64 -10.22 4.62
CA ILE A 175 -8.67 -8.75 4.54
C ILE A 175 -8.44 -8.29 3.10
N LEU A 176 -7.40 -8.79 2.42
CA LEU A 176 -7.08 -8.42 1.04
C LEU A 176 -8.22 -8.75 0.07
N THR A 177 -8.85 -9.92 0.23
CA THR A 177 -10.01 -10.30 -0.56
C THR A 177 -11.18 -9.34 -0.34
N GLY A 178 -11.45 -8.96 0.90
CA GLY A 178 -12.44 -7.94 1.24
C GLY A 178 -12.14 -6.58 0.58
N ILE A 179 -10.87 -6.14 0.63
CA ILE A 179 -10.43 -4.90 -0.03
C ILE A 179 -10.68 -4.98 -1.54
N PHE A 180 -10.28 -6.06 -2.21
CA PHE A 180 -10.52 -6.21 -3.65
C PHE A 180 -12.00 -6.22 -4.02
N GLN A 181 -12.87 -6.74 -3.16
CA GLN A 181 -14.32 -6.71 -3.39
C GLN A 181 -14.90 -5.30 -3.25
N THR A 182 -14.46 -4.51 -2.26
CA THR A 182 -14.94 -3.14 -2.06
C THR A 182 -14.46 -2.17 -3.15
N PHE A 183 -13.30 -2.43 -3.75
CA PHE A 183 -12.73 -1.64 -4.85
C PHE A 183 -13.08 -2.17 -6.25
N ARG A 184 -13.96 -3.16 -6.39
CA ARG A 184 -14.55 -3.48 -7.68
C ARG A 184 -15.26 -2.22 -8.20
N LEU A 185 -14.58 -1.51 -9.10
CA LEU A 185 -15.18 -0.43 -9.86
C LEU A 185 -16.31 -1.04 -10.67
N ASP A 186 -17.52 -0.64 -10.39
CA ASP A 186 -18.66 -0.87 -11.24
C ASP A 186 -18.48 0.02 -12.48
N VAL A 187 -17.70 -0.49 -13.43
CA VAL A 187 -17.37 0.22 -14.69
C VAL A 187 -18.62 0.47 -15.52
N SER A 188 -19.72 -0.26 -15.25
CA SER A 188 -21.02 -0.11 -15.93
C SER A 188 -21.71 1.25 -15.69
N ARG A 189 -21.26 2.02 -14.69
CA ARG A 189 -21.79 3.35 -14.38
C ARG A 189 -21.09 4.50 -15.09
N PHE A 190 -20.09 4.22 -15.93
CA PHE A 190 -19.28 5.23 -16.62
C PHE A 190 -19.30 5.07 -18.16
N SER A 191 -20.20 4.24 -18.70
CA SER A 191 -20.51 4.17 -20.12
C SER A 191 -21.63 5.12 -20.51
#